data_bf87782b0088c6e05f91cfc6e69d7b9c
#
_entry.id   bf87782b0088c6e05f91cfc6e69d7b9c
#
_cell.length_a   1.000
_cell.length_b   1.000
_cell.length_c   1.000
_cell.angle_alpha   90.00
_cell.angle_beta   90.00
_cell.angle_gamma   90.00
#
_symmetry.space_group_name_H-M   'P 1'
#
loop_
_entity.id
_entity.type
_entity.pdbx_description
1 polymer ?
#
loop_
_entity_poly.entity_id
_entity_poly.type
_entity_poly.pdbx_seq_one_letter_code
_entity_poly.pdbx_strand_id
1 'polypeptide(L)'
;MGQTFDNTGTQGITVFSGSLSGGTTDNEPTLGEMALAYDKFADAETEEINLLIGGPSQGGGATAADATGDTHATKVIDIAEARKDCVAFISPARADVVNVSDPIAATENVKNFADGLSSSSYAVIDSGYKYMYDKYNDVFRFVPLNGDIAGLCARTDNVADPFFSPAGFNRGQIRGAVKLAFNPNQTQRDELYKARVNPVVTFPGQGTILFGDKTAQSKPSAFDRINVRRLFIVLEKAIATAAKF
;
A
#
# COMPACT_ATOMS: atom_id res chain seq x y z
N MET A 1 -19.22 34.18 16.15
CA MET A 1 -19.68 35.49 16.61
C MET A 1 -18.84 36.56 15.96
N GLY A 2 -19.41 37.31 15.01
CA GLY A 2 -18.72 38.44 14.39
C GLY A 2 -18.55 39.56 15.39
N GLN A 3 -17.34 40.02 15.61
CA GLN A 3 -17.11 41.25 16.33
C GLN A 3 -17.56 42.40 15.45
N THR A 4 -18.55 43.17 15.94
CA THR A 4 -18.93 44.43 15.38
C THR A 4 -17.80 45.45 15.62
N PHE A 5 -17.37 46.13 14.57
CA PHE A 5 -16.52 47.30 14.68
C PHE A 5 -17.30 48.38 15.48
N ASP A 6 -16.95 48.59 16.71
CA ASP A 6 -17.48 49.68 17.49
C ASP A 6 -16.59 50.92 17.25
N ASN A 7 -17.15 51.83 16.43
CA ASN A 7 -16.48 53.11 16.16
C ASN A 7 -17.00 54.18 17.13
N THR A 8 -16.81 53.98 18.41
CA THR A 8 -17.02 55.05 19.41
C THR A 8 -15.70 55.77 19.64
N GLY A 9 -15.47 56.72 18.77
CA GLY A 9 -14.72 57.96 18.98
C GLY A 9 -13.49 57.93 19.84
N THR A 10 -12.38 57.45 19.33
CA THR A 10 -11.03 58.08 19.47
C THR A 10 -10.15 57.45 18.39
N GLN A 11 -9.56 58.31 17.58
CA GLN A 11 -8.73 57.89 16.45
C GLN A 11 -7.47 57.18 16.94
N GLY A 12 -7.56 55.86 17.05
CA GLY A 12 -6.43 54.98 17.17
C GLY A 12 -6.69 53.79 16.30
N ILE A 13 -5.98 53.71 15.18
CA ILE A 13 -5.89 52.45 14.43
C ILE A 13 -5.16 51.45 15.33
N THR A 14 -5.91 50.73 16.14
CA THR A 14 -5.35 49.62 16.93
C THR A 14 -5.10 48.48 15.96
N VAL A 15 -3.83 48.15 15.79
CA VAL A 15 -3.44 46.93 15.08
C VAL A 15 -4.07 45.76 15.85
N PHE A 16 -5.02 45.09 15.26
CA PHE A 16 -5.60 43.87 15.80
C PHE A 16 -4.56 42.75 15.62
N SER A 17 -3.98 42.31 16.71
CA SER A 17 -3.13 41.13 16.76
C SER A 17 -3.84 40.06 17.58
N GLY A 18 -4.18 38.96 16.95
CA GLY A 18 -4.82 37.83 17.62
C GLY A 18 -4.28 36.51 17.09
N SER A 19 -4.08 35.58 17.99
CA SER A 19 -3.78 34.20 17.61
C SER A 19 -5.08 33.44 17.33
N LEU A 20 -5.10 32.69 16.24
CA LEU A 20 -6.16 31.71 16.01
C LEU A 20 -6.00 30.59 17.04
N SER A 21 -7.04 30.31 17.80
CA SER A 21 -7.06 29.23 18.80
C SER A 21 -8.30 28.38 18.63
N GLY A 22 -8.26 27.15 19.14
CA GLY A 22 -9.41 26.24 19.09
C GLY A 22 -9.49 25.40 17.81
N GLY A 23 -8.50 25.48 16.91
CA GLY A 23 -8.34 24.50 15.84
C GLY A 23 -7.87 23.17 16.41
N THR A 24 -8.53 22.08 16.04
CA THR A 24 -8.05 20.72 16.30
C THR A 24 -7.48 20.17 15.01
N THR A 25 -6.29 19.56 15.11
CA THR A 25 -5.69 18.84 14.00
C THR A 25 -6.07 17.38 14.14
N ASP A 26 -6.85 16.89 13.22
CA ASP A 26 -7.16 15.46 13.09
C ASP A 26 -6.41 14.94 11.87
N ASN A 27 -5.24 14.37 12.11
CA ASN A 27 -4.36 13.83 11.06
C ASN A 27 -4.39 12.29 11.03
N GLU A 28 -5.16 11.66 11.90
CA GLU A 28 -5.25 10.21 12.00
C GLU A 28 -6.68 9.76 11.67
N PRO A 29 -6.96 9.46 10.38
CA PRO A 29 -8.29 9.00 10.00
C PRO A 29 -8.63 7.69 10.71
N THR A 30 -9.85 7.58 11.16
CA THR A 30 -10.39 6.34 11.71
C THR A 30 -10.56 5.29 10.60
N LEU A 31 -10.63 4.01 10.98
CA LEU A 31 -10.90 2.93 10.02
C LEU A 31 -12.20 3.15 9.23
N GLY A 32 -13.23 3.71 9.89
CA GLY A 32 -14.50 4.02 9.23
C GLY A 32 -14.34 5.10 8.15
N GLU A 33 -13.61 6.16 8.44
CA GLU A 33 -13.33 7.24 7.47
C GLU A 33 -12.48 6.73 6.30
N MET A 34 -11.48 5.88 6.56
CA MET A 34 -10.70 5.24 5.51
C MET A 34 -11.57 4.34 4.64
N ALA A 35 -12.45 3.52 5.23
CA ALA A 35 -13.38 2.68 4.49
C ALA A 35 -14.29 3.51 3.59
N LEU A 36 -14.86 4.62 4.10
CA LEU A 36 -15.67 5.55 3.32
C LEU A 36 -14.89 6.23 2.19
N ALA A 37 -13.60 6.54 2.42
CA ALA A 37 -12.74 7.10 1.39
C ALA A 37 -12.47 6.08 0.27
N TYR A 38 -12.17 4.83 0.62
CA TYR A 38 -11.99 3.76 -0.36
C TYR A 38 -13.26 3.39 -1.11
N ASP A 39 -14.45 3.53 -0.50
CA ASP A 39 -15.73 3.31 -1.17
C ASP A 39 -15.95 4.23 -2.38
N LYS A 40 -15.28 5.40 -2.43
CA LYS A 40 -15.29 6.26 -3.62
C LYS A 40 -14.69 5.60 -4.85
N PHE A 41 -13.80 4.63 -4.66
CA PHE A 41 -13.19 3.85 -5.74
C PHE A 41 -13.98 2.57 -6.07
N ALA A 42 -15.08 2.29 -5.40
CA ALA A 42 -15.86 1.07 -5.63
C ALA A 42 -16.61 1.07 -6.96
N ASP A 43 -16.98 2.27 -7.46
CA ASP A 43 -17.69 2.41 -8.73
C ASP A 43 -16.72 2.50 -9.91
N ALA A 44 -16.75 1.49 -10.77
CA ALA A 44 -15.92 1.42 -11.96
C ALA A 44 -16.40 2.32 -13.12
N GLU A 45 -17.62 2.83 -13.04
CA GLU A 45 -18.17 3.72 -14.08
C GLU A 45 -17.75 5.18 -13.88
N THR A 46 -17.56 5.57 -12.63
CA THR A 46 -17.20 6.96 -12.26
C THR A 46 -15.68 7.17 -12.18
N GLU A 47 -14.93 6.16 -11.70
CA GLU A 47 -13.50 6.28 -11.46
C GLU A 47 -12.72 5.17 -12.16
N GLU A 48 -11.90 5.52 -13.15
CA GLU A 48 -11.02 4.58 -13.83
C GLU A 48 -9.71 4.40 -13.05
N ILE A 49 -9.51 3.21 -12.47
CA ILE A 49 -8.28 2.85 -11.76
C ILE A 49 -7.72 1.53 -12.28
N ASN A 50 -6.41 1.37 -12.26
CA ASN A 50 -5.70 0.13 -12.61
C ASN A 50 -4.93 -0.45 -11.43
N LEU A 51 -4.44 0.41 -10.54
CA LEU A 51 -3.64 0.05 -9.38
C LEU A 51 -4.24 0.73 -8.15
N LEU A 52 -4.64 -0.05 -7.15
CA LEU A 52 -5.21 0.43 -5.90
C LEU A 52 -4.18 0.22 -4.78
N ILE A 53 -3.69 1.31 -4.19
CA ILE A 53 -2.65 1.28 -3.16
C ILE A 53 -3.30 1.38 -1.79
N GLY A 54 -3.12 0.35 -0.95
CA GLY A 54 -3.71 0.30 0.39
C GLY A 54 -3.02 1.23 1.41
N GLY A 55 -1.76 1.59 1.18
CA GLY A 55 -0.98 2.28 2.22
C GLY A 55 -0.63 1.34 3.39
N PRO A 56 -0.32 1.86 4.58
CA PRO A 56 -0.09 1.03 5.75
C PRO A 56 -1.40 0.37 6.20
N SER A 57 -1.43 -0.94 6.33
CA SER A 57 -2.60 -1.65 6.83
C SER A 57 -2.89 -1.28 8.29
N GLN A 58 -4.15 -1.04 8.59
CA GLN A 58 -4.63 -0.59 9.90
C GLN A 58 -5.83 -1.43 10.35
N GLY A 59 -6.12 -1.36 11.63
CA GLY A 59 -7.16 -2.16 12.26
C GLY A 59 -6.59 -3.44 12.85
N GLY A 60 -7.21 -3.88 13.92
CA GLY A 60 -6.75 -4.98 14.73
C GLY A 60 -6.35 -4.55 16.13
N GLY A 61 -6.00 -5.53 16.94
CA GLY A 61 -5.77 -5.33 18.36
C GLY A 61 -4.50 -4.57 18.70
N ALA A 62 -4.34 -4.31 19.99
CA ALA A 62 -3.26 -3.50 20.54
C ALA A 62 -1.90 -4.23 20.59
N THR A 63 -1.82 -5.50 20.26
CA THR A 63 -0.59 -6.30 20.30
C THR A 63 -0.23 -6.83 18.91
N ALA A 64 1.04 -7.14 18.70
CA ALA A 64 1.50 -7.73 17.44
C ALA A 64 0.80 -9.06 17.10
N ALA A 65 0.34 -9.80 18.11
CA ALA A 65 -0.46 -11.02 17.95
C ALA A 65 -1.91 -10.75 17.53
N ASP A 66 -2.42 -9.54 17.81
CA ASP A 66 -3.74 -9.06 17.40
C ASP A 66 -3.62 -8.03 16.27
N ALA A 67 -2.43 -7.79 15.79
CA ALA A 67 -2.18 -6.82 14.73
C ALA A 67 -2.71 -7.38 13.42
N THR A 68 -4.00 -7.35 13.33
CA THR A 68 -4.64 -7.91 12.20
C THR A 68 -4.60 -6.96 11.01
N GLY A 69 -4.34 -5.68 11.10
CA GLY A 69 -4.25 -4.80 9.91
C GLY A 69 -5.22 -5.19 8.77
N ASP A 70 -5.85 -6.35 8.94
CA ASP A 70 -6.65 -7.09 7.99
C ASP A 70 -7.97 -6.37 7.66
N THR A 71 -8.55 -5.63 8.60
CA THR A 71 -9.82 -4.94 8.36
C THR A 71 -9.71 -3.93 7.20
N HIS A 72 -8.68 -3.08 7.23
CA HIS A 72 -8.40 -2.14 6.16
C HIS A 72 -7.96 -2.86 4.88
N ALA A 73 -7.02 -3.80 5.00
CA ALA A 73 -6.53 -4.59 3.89
C ALA A 73 -7.66 -5.37 3.21
N THR A 74 -8.55 -6.01 3.97
CA THR A 74 -9.72 -6.72 3.45
C THR A 74 -10.63 -5.78 2.68
N LYS A 75 -10.93 -4.60 3.21
CA LYS A 75 -11.76 -3.61 2.51
C LYS A 75 -11.17 -3.22 1.15
N VAL A 76 -9.86 -3.01 1.07
CA VAL A 76 -9.19 -2.66 -0.19
C VAL A 76 -9.21 -3.84 -1.17
N ILE A 77 -9.04 -5.07 -0.67
CA ILE A 77 -9.13 -6.31 -1.49
C ILE A 77 -10.55 -6.50 -2.01
N ASP A 78 -11.56 -6.32 -1.17
CA ASP A 78 -12.97 -6.49 -1.54
C ASP A 78 -13.38 -5.53 -2.67
N ILE A 79 -12.89 -4.28 -2.63
CA ILE A 79 -13.12 -3.31 -3.71
C ILE A 79 -12.49 -3.80 -5.02
N ALA A 80 -11.23 -4.25 -4.99
CA ALA A 80 -10.57 -4.76 -6.19
C ALA A 80 -11.23 -6.03 -6.73
N GLU A 81 -11.69 -6.92 -5.84
CA GLU A 81 -12.41 -8.16 -6.20
C GLU A 81 -13.81 -7.87 -6.78
N ALA A 82 -14.50 -6.87 -6.27
CA ALA A 82 -15.80 -6.45 -6.80
C ALA A 82 -15.64 -5.78 -8.17
N ARG A 83 -14.66 -4.90 -8.33
CA ARG A 83 -14.39 -4.18 -9.58
C ARG A 83 -13.86 -5.07 -10.69
N LYS A 84 -12.90 -5.95 -10.39
CA LYS A 84 -12.18 -6.84 -11.33
C LYS A 84 -11.33 -6.13 -12.40
N ASP A 85 -11.26 -4.82 -12.36
CA ASP A 85 -10.56 -3.98 -13.34
C ASP A 85 -9.26 -3.34 -12.80
N CYS A 86 -8.91 -3.64 -11.56
CA CYS A 86 -7.71 -3.14 -10.90
C CYS A 86 -7.04 -4.21 -10.02
N VAL A 87 -5.83 -3.93 -9.56
CA VAL A 87 -5.08 -4.76 -8.61
C VAL A 87 -4.81 -3.97 -7.36
N ALA A 88 -5.13 -4.54 -6.18
CA ALA A 88 -4.84 -3.98 -4.88
C ALA A 88 -3.42 -4.34 -4.42
N PHE A 89 -2.69 -3.38 -3.88
CA PHE A 89 -1.35 -3.57 -3.32
C PHE A 89 -1.40 -3.33 -1.82
N ILE A 90 -1.02 -4.35 -1.06
CA ILE A 90 -1.19 -4.43 0.38
C ILE A 90 0.15 -4.65 1.05
N SER A 91 0.46 -3.84 2.05
CA SER A 91 1.57 -4.06 3.00
C SER A 91 1.01 -4.50 4.36
N PRO A 92 1.73 -5.31 5.14
CA PRO A 92 1.31 -5.66 6.49
C PRO A 92 1.20 -4.42 7.39
N ALA A 93 0.65 -4.59 8.59
CA ALA A 93 0.62 -3.51 9.56
C ALA A 93 2.05 -3.10 9.94
N ARG A 94 2.23 -1.81 10.27
CA ARG A 94 3.56 -1.29 10.62
C ARG A 94 4.17 -2.01 11.82
N ALA A 95 3.33 -2.39 12.79
CA ALA A 95 3.76 -3.10 13.99
C ALA A 95 4.29 -4.52 13.73
N ASP A 96 3.91 -5.15 12.62
CA ASP A 96 4.34 -6.51 12.27
C ASP A 96 5.83 -6.60 11.96
N VAL A 97 6.41 -5.52 11.45
CA VAL A 97 7.79 -5.54 10.94
C VAL A 97 8.67 -4.39 11.44
N VAL A 98 8.10 -3.22 11.75
CA VAL A 98 8.89 -2.06 12.19
C VAL A 98 9.17 -2.15 13.68
N ASN A 99 10.46 -2.09 14.05
CA ASN A 99 10.97 -2.28 15.41
C ASN A 99 10.82 -3.72 15.96
N VAL A 100 10.53 -4.70 15.11
CA VAL A 100 10.62 -6.11 15.47
C VAL A 100 12.10 -6.53 15.31
N SER A 101 12.75 -6.84 16.41
CA SER A 101 14.20 -7.14 16.43
C SER A 101 14.53 -8.54 15.92
N ASP A 102 13.59 -9.48 16.05
CA ASP A 102 13.74 -10.86 15.58
C ASP A 102 13.16 -11.02 14.17
N PRO A 103 13.99 -11.32 13.16
CA PRO A 103 13.52 -11.56 11.80
C PRO A 103 12.59 -12.76 11.66
N ILE A 104 12.66 -13.75 12.58
CA ILE A 104 11.75 -14.90 12.59
C ILE A 104 10.37 -14.43 13.02
N ALA A 105 10.28 -13.65 14.09
CA ALA A 105 9.02 -13.07 14.55
C ALA A 105 8.40 -12.16 13.48
N ALA A 106 9.20 -11.30 12.82
CA ALA A 106 8.71 -10.48 11.72
C ALA A 106 8.15 -11.33 10.56
N THR A 107 8.82 -12.44 10.21
CA THR A 107 8.34 -13.36 9.18
C THR A 107 7.01 -14.00 9.57
N GLU A 108 6.87 -14.47 10.81
CA GLU A 108 5.63 -15.09 11.31
C GLU A 108 4.48 -14.05 11.35
N ASN A 109 4.74 -12.84 11.80
CA ASN A 109 3.73 -11.77 11.82
C ASN A 109 3.19 -11.50 10.41
N VAL A 110 4.08 -11.36 9.42
CA VAL A 110 3.67 -11.12 8.02
C VAL A 110 2.91 -12.32 7.43
N LYS A 111 3.28 -13.56 7.78
CA LYS A 111 2.55 -14.77 7.38
C LYS A 111 1.14 -14.79 7.99
N ASN A 112 1.04 -14.53 9.30
CA ASN A 112 -0.24 -14.49 10.00
C ASN A 112 -1.16 -13.41 9.42
N PHE A 113 -0.62 -12.23 9.11
CA PHE A 113 -1.34 -11.19 8.38
C PHE A 113 -1.87 -11.69 7.03
N ALA A 114 -1.00 -12.30 6.21
CA ALA A 114 -1.39 -12.80 4.89
C ALA A 114 -2.42 -13.94 4.95
N ASP A 115 -2.33 -14.79 5.99
CA ASP A 115 -3.26 -15.91 6.20
C ASP A 115 -4.63 -15.44 6.71
N GLY A 116 -4.70 -14.27 7.37
CA GLY A 116 -5.94 -13.61 7.75
C GLY A 116 -6.71 -12.99 6.58
N LEU A 117 -6.04 -12.75 5.43
CA LEU A 117 -6.65 -12.11 4.28
C LEU A 117 -7.35 -13.09 3.33
N SER A 118 -8.42 -12.63 2.71
CA SER A 118 -9.14 -13.36 1.68
C SER A 118 -8.24 -13.72 0.50
N SER A 119 -8.42 -14.94 -0.03
CA SER A 119 -7.73 -15.36 -1.25
C SER A 119 -8.26 -14.61 -2.46
N SER A 120 -7.44 -13.80 -3.09
CA SER A 120 -7.80 -13.06 -4.30
C SER A 120 -6.64 -12.98 -5.29
N SER A 121 -6.96 -13.11 -6.58
CA SER A 121 -6.00 -12.84 -7.65
C SER A 121 -5.88 -11.35 -7.99
N TYR A 122 -6.75 -10.51 -7.42
CA TYR A 122 -6.74 -9.06 -7.60
C TYR A 122 -6.00 -8.32 -6.46
N ALA A 123 -5.29 -9.06 -5.60
CA ALA A 123 -4.49 -8.51 -4.54
C ALA A 123 -3.05 -8.98 -4.58
N VAL A 124 -2.13 -8.14 -4.16
CA VAL A 124 -0.69 -8.38 -4.07
C VAL A 124 -0.22 -7.97 -2.69
N ILE A 125 0.41 -8.89 -1.96
CA ILE A 125 0.90 -8.67 -0.60
C ILE A 125 2.42 -8.60 -0.63
N ASP A 126 3.00 -7.60 0.03
CA ASP A 126 4.44 -7.45 0.19
C ASP A 126 4.92 -7.77 1.61
N SER A 127 6.25 -7.77 1.80
CA SER A 127 6.88 -8.15 3.06
C SER A 127 7.08 -7.00 4.05
N GLY A 128 6.63 -5.75 3.75
CA GLY A 128 6.65 -4.73 4.78
C GLY A 128 7.09 -3.33 4.37
N TYR A 129 8.15 -2.80 5.00
CA TYR A 129 8.49 -1.37 4.96
C TYR A 129 9.94 -1.12 4.59
N LYS A 130 10.16 -0.04 3.84
CA LYS A 130 11.48 0.55 3.62
C LYS A 130 11.70 1.77 4.52
N TYR A 131 12.93 1.99 4.95
CA TYR A 131 13.37 3.21 5.60
C TYR A 131 13.94 4.16 4.55
N MET A 132 13.37 5.33 4.43
CA MET A 132 13.76 6.32 3.43
C MET A 132 13.78 7.74 4.01
N TYR A 133 14.51 8.62 3.34
CA TYR A 133 14.56 10.02 3.68
C TYR A 133 13.37 10.78 3.05
N ASP A 134 12.63 11.47 3.91
CA ASP A 134 11.58 12.41 3.52
C ASP A 134 12.19 13.81 3.44
N LYS A 135 12.48 14.24 2.21
CA LYS A 135 13.14 15.53 1.94
C LYS A 135 12.29 16.75 2.28
N TYR A 136 10.97 16.59 2.42
CA TYR A 136 10.06 17.71 2.69
C TYR A 136 10.01 18.05 4.17
N ASN A 137 10.15 17.03 5.02
CA ASN A 137 10.14 17.19 6.48
C ASN A 137 11.53 17.03 7.11
N ASP A 138 12.56 16.78 6.30
CA ASP A 138 13.95 16.56 6.76
C ASP A 138 14.07 15.45 7.82
N VAL A 139 13.37 14.35 7.60
CA VAL A 139 13.35 13.22 8.52
C VAL A 139 13.42 11.89 7.76
N PHE A 140 13.97 10.89 8.44
CA PHE A 140 13.88 9.52 7.96
C PHE A 140 12.64 8.83 8.54
N ARG A 141 11.91 8.11 7.70
CA ARG A 141 10.72 7.38 8.15
C ARG A 141 10.56 6.03 7.45
N PHE A 142 9.82 5.14 8.08
CA PHE A 142 9.39 3.90 7.46
C PHE A 142 8.16 4.13 6.61
N VAL A 143 8.21 3.69 5.36
CA VAL A 143 7.14 3.80 4.37
C VAL A 143 6.79 2.40 3.87
N PRO A 144 5.49 2.06 3.73
CA PRO A 144 5.09 0.74 3.22
C PRO A 144 5.53 0.54 1.77
N LEU A 145 5.79 -0.70 1.40
CA LEU A 145 6.32 -1.05 0.08
C LEU A 145 5.27 -1.17 -1.02
N ASN A 146 3.98 -1.21 -0.68
CA ASN A 146 2.90 -1.38 -1.65
C ASN A 146 2.89 -0.31 -2.75
N GLY A 147 3.17 0.95 -2.41
CA GLY A 147 3.31 2.02 -3.39
C GLY A 147 4.49 1.83 -4.34
N ASP A 148 5.61 1.28 -3.83
CA ASP A 148 6.76 0.94 -4.68
C ASP A 148 6.44 -0.19 -5.65
N ILE A 149 5.76 -1.24 -5.19
CA ILE A 149 5.40 -2.38 -6.02
C ILE A 149 4.39 -1.96 -7.11
N ALA A 150 3.41 -1.15 -6.76
CA ALA A 150 2.52 -0.53 -7.75
C ALA A 150 3.31 0.31 -8.77
N GLY A 151 4.29 1.08 -8.30
CA GLY A 151 5.19 1.85 -9.16
C GLY A 151 6.08 0.98 -10.06
N LEU A 152 6.54 -0.19 -9.59
CA LEU A 152 7.25 -1.16 -10.43
C LEU A 152 6.35 -1.75 -11.52
N CYS A 153 5.08 -1.99 -11.23
CA CYS A 153 4.11 -2.40 -12.22
C CYS A 153 3.93 -1.32 -13.31
N ALA A 154 3.68 -0.08 -12.90
CA ALA A 154 3.54 1.04 -13.84
C ALA A 154 4.82 1.28 -14.65
N ARG A 155 6.00 1.15 -14.03
CA ARG A 155 7.27 1.24 -14.76
C ARG A 155 7.43 0.12 -15.78
N THR A 156 7.00 -1.10 -15.43
CA THR A 156 7.07 -2.25 -16.32
C THR A 156 6.20 -2.03 -17.56
N ASP A 157 5.04 -1.42 -17.40
CA ASP A 157 4.15 -1.06 -18.53
C ASP A 157 4.82 -0.06 -19.48
N ASN A 158 5.59 0.89 -18.92
CA ASN A 158 6.28 1.91 -19.74
C ASN A 158 7.51 1.38 -20.48
N VAL A 159 8.24 0.41 -19.93
CA VAL A 159 9.51 -0.08 -20.50
C VAL A 159 9.38 -1.41 -21.23
N ALA A 160 8.28 -2.10 -21.03
CA ALA A 160 7.98 -3.39 -21.64
C ALA A 160 6.47 -3.48 -21.91
N ASP A 161 5.78 -4.40 -21.27
CA ASP A 161 4.34 -4.59 -21.37
C ASP A 161 3.77 -5.19 -20.07
N PRO A 162 2.45 -5.10 -19.83
CA PRO A 162 1.81 -5.62 -18.61
C PRO A 162 2.01 -7.11 -18.35
N PHE A 163 2.32 -7.91 -19.38
CA PHE A 163 2.55 -9.34 -19.21
C PHE A 163 3.96 -9.70 -18.73
N PHE A 164 4.86 -8.73 -18.61
CA PHE A 164 6.14 -8.97 -17.96
C PHE A 164 6.04 -8.89 -16.44
N SER A 165 6.79 -9.77 -15.76
CA SER A 165 6.89 -9.71 -14.29
C SER A 165 7.56 -8.41 -13.84
N PRO A 166 6.99 -7.68 -12.86
CA PRO A 166 7.62 -6.49 -12.28
C PRO A 166 8.76 -6.83 -11.31
N ALA A 167 8.97 -8.12 -11.01
CA ALA A 167 9.96 -8.60 -10.05
C ALA A 167 11.30 -8.93 -10.70
N GLY A 168 12.29 -9.20 -9.85
CA GLY A 168 13.62 -9.64 -10.23
C GLY A 168 14.63 -8.53 -10.46
N PHE A 169 15.87 -8.91 -10.74
CA PHE A 169 17.02 -7.99 -10.80
C PHE A 169 16.91 -6.90 -11.88
N ASN A 170 16.24 -7.19 -12.97
CA ASN A 170 16.14 -6.26 -14.09
C ASN A 170 15.05 -5.21 -13.91
N ARG A 171 13.90 -5.57 -13.35
CA ARG A 171 12.72 -4.71 -13.24
C ARG A 171 12.31 -4.40 -11.81
N GLY A 172 12.58 -5.30 -10.86
CA GLY A 172 12.12 -5.22 -9.48
C GLY A 172 12.91 -4.31 -8.55
N GLN A 173 13.77 -3.42 -9.07
CA GLN A 173 14.62 -2.55 -8.27
C GLN A 173 13.81 -1.42 -7.61
N ILE A 174 13.78 -1.40 -6.27
CA ILE A 174 13.15 -0.38 -5.43
C ILE A 174 14.16 0.71 -5.13
N ARG A 175 13.81 1.94 -5.47
CA ARG A 175 14.68 3.12 -5.29
C ARG A 175 14.40 3.81 -3.95
N GLY A 176 15.42 4.55 -3.48
CA GLY A 176 15.28 5.39 -2.28
C GLY A 176 15.21 4.62 -0.95
N ALA A 177 15.38 3.30 -0.96
CA ALA A 177 15.48 2.52 0.26
C ALA A 177 16.90 2.61 0.86
N VAL A 178 17.00 3.18 2.06
CA VAL A 178 18.26 3.17 2.84
C VAL A 178 18.45 1.80 3.48
N LYS A 179 17.37 1.24 4.03
CA LYS A 179 17.28 -0.12 4.55
C LYS A 179 15.84 -0.60 4.53
N LEU A 180 15.64 -1.90 4.67
CA LEU A 180 14.33 -2.50 4.94
C LEU A 180 14.07 -2.55 6.45
N ALA A 181 12.79 -2.63 6.85
CA ALA A 181 12.41 -2.87 8.25
C ALA A 181 12.99 -4.20 8.76
N PHE A 182 12.90 -5.24 7.94
CA PHE A 182 13.70 -6.45 8.08
C PHE A 182 14.11 -6.99 6.71
N ASN A 183 15.25 -7.66 6.64
CA ASN A 183 15.76 -8.24 5.39
C ASN A 183 15.70 -9.77 5.48
N PRO A 184 14.71 -10.42 4.82
CA PRO A 184 14.52 -11.85 4.96
C PRO A 184 15.66 -12.66 4.35
N ASN A 185 16.15 -13.67 5.07
CA ASN A 185 17.09 -14.66 4.56
C ASN A 185 16.41 -15.65 3.59
N GLN A 186 17.15 -16.59 3.03
CA GLN A 186 16.61 -17.51 2.03
C GLN A 186 15.43 -18.33 2.57
N THR A 187 15.54 -18.92 3.75
CA THR A 187 14.48 -19.72 4.36
C THR A 187 13.23 -18.86 4.60
N GLN A 188 13.41 -17.67 5.15
CA GLN A 188 12.30 -16.73 5.39
C GLN A 188 11.62 -16.29 4.10
N ARG A 189 12.38 -16.05 3.03
CA ARG A 189 11.81 -15.75 1.70
C ARG A 189 10.97 -16.89 1.17
N ASP A 190 11.45 -18.12 1.31
CA ASP A 190 10.71 -19.31 0.86
C ASP A 190 9.40 -19.49 1.65
N GLU A 191 9.41 -19.21 2.96
CA GLU A 191 8.22 -19.22 3.80
C GLU A 191 7.23 -18.12 3.41
N LEU A 192 7.69 -16.87 3.28
CA LEU A 192 6.86 -15.75 2.84
C LEU A 192 6.23 -16.03 1.47
N TYR A 193 7.03 -16.54 0.54
CA TYR A 193 6.54 -16.84 -0.80
C TYR A 193 5.53 -18.00 -0.83
N LYS A 194 5.65 -18.97 0.06
CA LYS A 194 4.61 -20.01 0.27
C LYS A 194 3.33 -19.42 0.84
N ALA A 195 3.44 -18.44 1.73
CA ALA A 195 2.31 -17.70 2.29
C ALA A 195 1.74 -16.63 1.36
N ARG A 196 2.08 -16.63 0.07
CA ARG A 196 1.57 -15.67 -0.95
C ARG A 196 2.08 -14.23 -0.78
N VAL A 197 3.10 -14.03 0.04
CA VAL A 197 3.75 -12.74 0.25
C VAL A 197 4.93 -12.61 -0.71
N ASN A 198 5.06 -11.44 -1.32
CA ASN A 198 6.18 -11.15 -2.22
C ASN A 198 7.34 -10.54 -1.41
N PRO A 199 8.41 -11.28 -1.18
CA PRO A 199 9.52 -10.78 -0.38
C PRO A 199 10.26 -9.66 -1.11
N VAL A 200 10.55 -8.60 -0.40
CA VAL A 200 11.47 -7.55 -0.82
C VAL A 200 12.78 -7.74 -0.06
N VAL A 201 13.88 -7.74 -0.78
CA VAL A 201 15.19 -8.14 -0.25
C VAL A 201 16.27 -7.14 -0.67
N THR A 202 17.16 -6.83 0.24
CA THR A 202 18.37 -6.07 -0.08
C THR A 202 19.53 -7.04 -0.28
N PHE A 203 20.05 -7.10 -1.50
CA PHE A 203 21.25 -7.90 -1.83
C PHE A 203 22.49 -7.01 -1.84
N PRO A 204 23.62 -7.48 -1.25
CA PRO A 204 24.89 -6.75 -1.31
C PRO A 204 25.29 -6.47 -2.76
N GLY A 205 25.58 -5.20 -3.04
CA GLY A 205 26.01 -4.75 -4.37
C GLY A 205 24.93 -4.66 -5.44
N GLN A 206 23.68 -5.08 -5.15
CA GLN A 206 22.58 -5.08 -6.13
C GLN A 206 21.39 -4.24 -5.70
N GLY A 207 21.38 -3.77 -4.44
CA GLY A 207 20.31 -2.94 -3.90
C GLY A 207 19.09 -3.71 -3.42
N THR A 208 18.00 -2.98 -3.24
CA THR A 208 16.71 -3.51 -2.74
C THR A 208 15.84 -3.91 -3.92
N ILE A 209 15.32 -5.13 -3.90
CA ILE A 209 14.66 -5.77 -5.04
C ILE A 209 13.40 -6.48 -4.59
N LEU A 210 12.31 -6.31 -5.36
CA LEU A 210 11.13 -7.16 -5.28
C LEU A 210 11.49 -8.54 -5.84
N PHE A 211 11.43 -9.58 -4.99
CA PHE A 211 11.88 -10.94 -5.33
C PHE A 211 10.74 -11.96 -5.41
N GLY A 212 9.51 -11.50 -5.63
CA GLY A 212 8.31 -12.31 -5.82
C GLY A 212 7.30 -11.61 -6.70
N ASP A 213 6.46 -12.38 -7.38
CA ASP A 213 5.44 -11.90 -8.32
C ASP A 213 4.09 -12.62 -8.16
N LYS A 214 3.79 -13.10 -6.96
CA LYS A 214 2.51 -13.77 -6.66
C LYS A 214 1.39 -12.79 -6.35
N THR A 215 0.19 -13.18 -6.74
CA THR A 215 -1.05 -12.62 -6.20
C THR A 215 -1.40 -13.27 -4.86
N ALA A 216 -2.37 -12.74 -4.15
CA ALA A 216 -2.85 -13.31 -2.89
C ALA A 216 -3.71 -14.58 -3.08
N GLN A 217 -3.75 -15.14 -4.27
CA GLN A 217 -4.52 -16.35 -4.58
C GLN A 217 -3.92 -17.59 -3.91
N SER A 218 -4.72 -18.32 -3.13
CA SER A 218 -4.29 -19.52 -2.43
C SER A 218 -4.27 -20.77 -3.32
N LYS A 219 -5.21 -20.87 -4.28
CA LYS A 219 -5.28 -22.01 -5.19
C LYS A 219 -4.36 -21.80 -6.39
N PRO A 220 -3.50 -22.76 -6.75
CA PRO A 220 -2.66 -22.64 -7.93
C PRO A 220 -3.50 -22.46 -9.20
N SER A 221 -3.22 -21.41 -9.96
CA SER A 221 -3.78 -21.16 -11.28
C SER A 221 -2.87 -20.23 -12.07
N ALA A 222 -3.18 -19.97 -13.33
CA ALA A 222 -2.46 -18.99 -14.13
C ALA A 222 -2.52 -17.57 -13.51
N PHE A 223 -3.58 -17.28 -12.74
CA PHE A 223 -3.79 -15.99 -12.09
C PHE A 223 -3.10 -15.84 -10.72
N ASP A 224 -2.30 -16.81 -10.31
CA ASP A 224 -1.46 -16.69 -9.12
C ASP A 224 -0.22 -15.80 -9.35
N ARG A 225 -0.07 -15.23 -10.57
CA ARG A 225 1.00 -14.32 -10.97
C ARG A 225 0.48 -12.93 -11.28
N ILE A 226 1.19 -11.91 -10.78
CA ILE A 226 0.85 -10.50 -10.96
C ILE A 226 0.76 -10.15 -12.44
N ASN A 227 1.75 -10.54 -13.24
CA ASN A 227 1.82 -10.24 -14.65
C ASN A 227 0.66 -10.85 -15.44
N VAL A 228 0.28 -12.10 -15.15
CA VAL A 228 -0.82 -12.75 -15.84
C VAL A 228 -2.16 -12.07 -15.49
N ARG A 229 -2.41 -11.80 -14.20
CA ARG A 229 -3.64 -11.10 -13.79
C ARG A 229 -3.73 -9.73 -14.45
N ARG A 230 -2.65 -8.96 -14.47
CA ARG A 230 -2.61 -7.64 -15.09
C ARG A 230 -2.83 -7.69 -16.60
N LEU A 231 -2.23 -8.66 -17.30
CA LEU A 231 -2.49 -8.88 -18.72
C LEU A 231 -3.98 -9.08 -18.99
N PHE A 232 -4.63 -9.96 -18.20
CA PHE A 232 -6.06 -10.22 -18.38
C PHE A 232 -6.93 -9.02 -18.12
N ILE A 233 -6.62 -8.20 -17.09
CA ILE A 233 -7.33 -6.94 -16.84
C ILE A 233 -7.24 -6.01 -18.07
N VAL A 234 -6.06 -5.85 -18.67
CA VAL A 234 -5.88 -5.03 -19.88
C VAL A 234 -6.69 -5.58 -21.05
N LEU A 235 -6.65 -6.90 -21.26
CA LEU A 235 -7.42 -7.55 -22.34
C LEU A 235 -8.93 -7.41 -22.12
N GLU A 236 -9.41 -7.65 -20.91
CA GLU A 236 -10.82 -7.53 -20.54
C GLU A 236 -11.33 -6.09 -20.77
N LYS A 237 -10.57 -5.08 -20.35
CA LYS A 237 -10.89 -3.66 -20.60
C LYS A 237 -10.90 -3.32 -22.09
N ALA A 238 -9.91 -3.80 -22.85
CA ALA A 238 -9.84 -3.56 -24.29
C ALA A 238 -11.03 -4.19 -25.04
N ILE A 239 -11.39 -5.43 -24.70
CA ILE A 239 -12.54 -6.12 -25.28
C ILE A 239 -13.84 -5.42 -24.89
N ALA A 240 -14.01 -5.05 -23.61
CA ALA A 240 -15.20 -4.35 -23.14
C ALA A 240 -15.39 -3.00 -23.85
N THR A 241 -14.29 -2.29 -24.11
CA THR A 241 -14.32 -1.02 -24.86
C THR A 241 -14.70 -1.26 -26.32
N ALA A 242 -14.09 -2.25 -26.98
CA ALA A 242 -14.40 -2.58 -28.38
C ALA A 242 -15.86 -3.09 -28.56
N ALA A 243 -16.39 -3.78 -27.57
CA ALA A 243 -17.76 -4.33 -27.61
C ALA A 243 -18.87 -3.25 -27.45
N LYS A 244 -18.50 -2.02 -27.11
CA LYS A 244 -19.46 -0.89 -27.04
C LYS A 244 -19.83 -0.31 -28.41
N PHE A 245 -19.08 -0.67 -29.46
CA PHE A 245 -19.25 -0.21 -30.83
C PHE A 245 -19.64 -1.37 -31.76
#